data_4a114773d1a1c0ddacfe23c380d684d1
#
_entry.id   4a114773d1a1c0ddacfe23c380d684d1
#
_cell.length_a   1.000
_cell.length_b   1.000
_cell.length_c   1.000
_cell.angle_alpha   90.00
_cell.angle_beta   90.00
_cell.angle_gamma   90.00
#
_symmetry.space_group_name_H-M   'P 1'
#
loop_
_entity.id
_entity.type
_entity.pdbx_description
1 polymer ?
#
loop_
_entity_poly.entity_id
_entity_poly.type
_entity_poly.pdbx_seq_one_letter_code
_entity_poly.pdbx_strand_id
1 'polypeptide(L)'
;MEYTTLGRTGLNVSRAGFGALPIQRTTLSTGVKILQSAFDAGINFFDTARAYTDSEQKLGLAFKGKRQHVIIATKVHGKTKDQVLKLLEESLVQLKTDYVDILQLHNPEKLPDPADENSGYAGLIAAKKQGMTNFIGITAHRLSNAKLAIESNLYDVIQYPLSALSSEKEIELIELARKKNIGFIAMKPLCGGLLTDIDLAFSFLWQFEDVIPIWGIQRMRELKQILKLVGNPPPFDKKMKRKILQERKTLGKDFCRGCGYCLPCPVEIPIPMAARMKFLLRRSPYRKLLEPQWQERMMKIEECKKCYACSRRCPYKLNTPQLLEEMLADYINFAKIKGIVIKRRKK
;
A
#
# COMPACT_ATOMS: atom_id res chain seq x y z
N MET A 1 -0.16 -20.09 12.74
CA MET A 1 0.51 -19.10 11.84
C MET A 1 1.64 -19.81 11.13
N GLU A 2 1.73 -19.66 9.80
CA GLU A 2 2.87 -20.15 9.01
C GLU A 2 3.91 -19.05 8.90
N TYR A 3 5.19 -19.43 8.79
CA TYR A 3 6.31 -18.52 8.65
C TYR A 3 7.12 -18.88 7.42
N THR A 4 7.83 -17.91 6.86
CA THR A 4 8.74 -18.08 5.72
C THR A 4 9.90 -17.10 5.82
N THR A 5 10.96 -17.40 5.09
CA THR A 5 12.14 -16.53 5.02
C THR A 5 11.92 -15.41 4.01
N LEU A 6 12.16 -14.17 4.39
CA LEU A 6 12.05 -13.00 3.52
C LEU A 6 13.33 -12.82 2.68
N GLY A 7 13.46 -13.57 1.60
CA GLY A 7 14.61 -13.53 0.70
C GLY A 7 15.95 -13.62 1.44
N ARG A 8 16.96 -12.86 0.95
CA ARG A 8 18.33 -12.84 1.50
C ARG A 8 18.44 -12.23 2.91
N THR A 9 17.36 -11.64 3.43
CA THR A 9 17.41 -11.07 4.79
C THR A 9 17.56 -12.14 5.87
N GLY A 10 17.18 -13.37 5.59
CA GLY A 10 17.15 -14.44 6.59
C GLY A 10 16.07 -14.25 7.66
N LEU A 11 15.28 -13.15 7.62
CA LEU A 11 14.21 -12.91 8.58
C LEU A 11 13.10 -13.93 8.43
N ASN A 12 12.77 -14.62 9.52
CA ASN A 12 11.64 -15.54 9.59
C ASN A 12 10.36 -14.77 9.90
N VAL A 13 9.55 -14.50 8.87
CA VAL A 13 8.36 -13.64 8.94
C VAL A 13 7.07 -14.45 8.82
N SER A 14 6.01 -13.99 9.51
CA SER A 14 4.68 -14.55 9.31
C SER A 14 4.22 -14.37 7.86
N ARG A 15 3.70 -15.42 7.22
CA ARG A 15 3.20 -15.38 5.84
C ARG A 15 2.05 -14.38 5.63
N ALA A 16 1.37 -13.99 6.70
CA ALA A 16 0.44 -12.87 6.72
C ALA A 16 1.06 -11.71 7.52
N GLY A 17 1.52 -10.68 6.81
CA GLY A 17 2.04 -9.46 7.41
C GLY A 17 0.93 -8.46 7.76
N PHE A 18 1.18 -7.56 8.72
CA PHE A 18 0.29 -6.48 9.11
C PHE A 18 0.63 -5.19 8.38
N GLY A 19 -0.28 -4.70 7.52
CA GLY A 19 -0.17 -3.39 6.87
C GLY A 19 -0.77 -2.28 7.73
N ALA A 20 0.06 -1.46 8.37
CA ALA A 20 -0.38 -0.48 9.35
C ALA A 20 -0.87 0.87 8.77
N LEU A 21 -0.97 1.03 7.44
CA LEU A 21 -1.56 2.23 6.86
C LEU A 21 -3.00 2.52 7.35
N PRO A 22 -3.95 1.55 7.42
CA PRO A 22 -5.31 1.86 7.85
C PRO A 22 -5.43 2.16 9.34
N ILE A 23 -4.49 1.73 10.18
CA ILE A 23 -4.56 1.89 11.63
C ILE A 23 -4.49 3.36 12.06
N GLN A 24 -3.93 4.25 11.22
CA GLN A 24 -3.96 5.70 11.43
C GLN A 24 -5.39 6.29 11.57
N ARG A 25 -6.42 5.54 11.14
CA ARG A 25 -7.83 5.96 11.23
C ARG A 25 -8.51 5.54 12.53
N THR A 26 -7.80 4.86 13.41
CA THR A 26 -8.28 4.41 14.72
C THR A 26 -7.84 5.36 15.82
N THR A 27 -8.48 5.28 16.99
CA THR A 27 -7.91 5.91 18.19
C THR A 27 -6.60 5.22 18.57
N LEU A 28 -5.77 5.90 19.36
CA LEU A 28 -4.49 5.36 19.82
C LEU A 28 -4.68 4.01 20.53
N SER A 29 -5.59 3.96 21.51
CA SER A 29 -5.87 2.75 22.30
C SER A 29 -6.39 1.59 21.45
N THR A 30 -7.32 1.87 20.52
CA THR A 30 -7.84 0.85 19.59
C THR A 30 -6.75 0.30 18.69
N GLY A 31 -5.88 1.19 18.14
CA GLY A 31 -4.78 0.78 17.27
C GLY A 31 -3.79 -0.12 18.00
N VAL A 32 -3.37 0.29 19.20
CA VAL A 32 -2.47 -0.50 20.05
C VAL A 32 -3.05 -1.89 20.35
N LYS A 33 -4.34 -1.95 20.74
CA LYS A 33 -5.01 -3.23 21.02
C LYS A 33 -5.06 -4.16 19.81
N ILE A 34 -5.33 -3.63 18.62
CA ILE A 34 -5.34 -4.43 17.38
C ILE A 34 -3.95 -4.99 17.06
N LEU A 35 -2.90 -4.16 17.20
CA LEU A 35 -1.51 -4.57 16.96
C LEU A 35 -1.07 -5.66 17.93
N GLN A 36 -1.36 -5.50 19.22
CA GLN A 36 -1.07 -6.51 20.25
C GLN A 36 -1.82 -7.82 19.97
N SER A 37 -3.10 -7.75 19.63
CA SER A 37 -3.89 -8.95 19.28
C SER A 37 -3.36 -9.65 18.02
N ALA A 38 -2.83 -8.90 17.06
CA ALA A 38 -2.21 -9.48 15.87
C ALA A 38 -0.90 -10.21 16.22
N PHE A 39 -0.08 -9.63 17.09
CA PHE A 39 1.14 -10.23 17.59
C PHE A 39 0.86 -11.49 18.41
N ASP A 40 -0.07 -11.42 19.34
CA ASP A 40 -0.45 -12.56 20.19
C ASP A 40 -1.02 -13.73 19.36
N ALA A 41 -1.57 -13.45 18.18
CA ALA A 41 -2.03 -14.45 17.20
C ALA A 41 -0.90 -14.96 16.26
N GLY A 42 0.36 -14.52 16.47
CA GLY A 42 1.53 -14.99 15.74
C GLY A 42 1.93 -14.15 14.52
N ILE A 43 1.30 -13.01 14.26
CA ILE A 43 1.81 -12.07 13.25
C ILE A 43 3.03 -11.37 13.85
N ASN A 44 4.21 -11.55 13.23
CA ASN A 44 5.44 -10.91 13.67
C ASN A 44 5.98 -9.84 12.70
N PHE A 45 5.42 -9.71 11.49
CA PHE A 45 5.83 -8.74 10.48
C PHE A 45 4.84 -7.57 10.38
N PHE A 46 5.33 -6.35 10.67
CA PHE A 46 4.54 -5.11 10.72
C PHE A 46 5.13 -4.07 9.78
N ASP A 47 4.35 -3.65 8.78
CA ASP A 47 4.73 -2.66 7.79
C ASP A 47 4.06 -1.31 8.06
N THR A 48 4.87 -0.28 8.24
CA THR A 48 4.43 1.11 8.47
C THR A 48 5.19 2.09 7.56
N ALA A 49 5.08 3.39 7.81
CA ALA A 49 5.85 4.43 7.15
C ALA A 49 5.82 5.73 7.97
N ARG A 50 6.87 6.55 7.86
CA ARG A 50 6.92 7.90 8.45
C ARG A 50 5.72 8.76 8.04
N ALA A 51 5.25 8.62 6.80
CA ALA A 51 4.11 9.35 6.26
C ALA A 51 2.73 8.89 6.77
N TYR A 52 2.65 7.83 7.60
CA TYR A 52 1.37 7.29 8.09
C TYR A 52 0.96 7.87 9.44
N THR A 53 0.93 9.19 9.53
CA THR A 53 0.53 9.98 10.71
C THR A 53 1.04 9.41 12.05
N ASP A 54 0.17 8.77 12.84
CA ASP A 54 0.44 8.20 14.16
C ASP A 54 0.66 6.67 14.16
N SER A 55 0.80 6.06 12.97
CA SER A 55 0.97 4.60 12.85
C SER A 55 2.23 4.11 13.56
N GLU A 56 3.37 4.80 13.39
CA GLU A 56 4.63 4.46 14.06
C GLU A 56 4.51 4.59 15.58
N GLN A 57 3.84 5.62 16.08
CA GLN A 57 3.58 5.80 17.52
C GLN A 57 2.76 4.64 18.09
N LYS A 58 1.74 4.18 17.35
CA LYS A 58 0.92 3.03 17.76
C LYS A 58 1.73 1.74 17.84
N LEU A 59 2.63 1.50 16.87
CA LEU A 59 3.53 0.36 16.92
C LEU A 59 4.50 0.45 18.11
N GLY A 60 5.11 1.61 18.32
CA GLY A 60 6.03 1.83 19.44
C GLY A 60 5.40 1.57 20.81
N LEU A 61 4.12 1.95 20.97
CA LEU A 61 3.36 1.68 22.19
C LEU A 61 2.95 0.21 22.30
N ALA A 62 2.51 -0.41 21.19
CA ALA A 62 2.06 -1.79 21.17
C ALA A 62 3.18 -2.77 21.53
N PHE A 63 4.42 -2.46 21.11
CA PHE A 63 5.56 -3.37 21.24
C PHE A 63 6.60 -2.93 22.26
N LYS A 64 6.24 -2.00 23.16
CA LYS A 64 7.10 -1.63 24.30
C LYS A 64 7.46 -2.89 25.11
N GLY A 65 8.75 -3.16 25.27
CA GLY A 65 9.28 -4.35 25.95
C GLY A 65 9.18 -5.66 25.14
N LYS A 66 8.70 -5.61 23.88
CA LYS A 66 8.58 -6.77 22.98
C LYS A 66 9.29 -6.55 21.64
N ARG A 67 10.09 -5.48 21.49
CA ARG A 67 10.70 -5.05 20.22
C ARG A 67 11.46 -6.17 19.50
N GLN A 68 12.20 -6.99 20.23
CA GLN A 68 13.01 -8.09 19.72
C GLN A 68 12.18 -9.25 19.14
N HIS A 69 10.88 -9.28 19.41
CA HIS A 69 9.97 -10.34 18.93
C HIS A 69 9.16 -9.93 17.71
N VAL A 70 9.32 -8.69 17.22
CA VAL A 70 8.61 -8.18 16.05
C VAL A 70 9.60 -7.70 15.00
N ILE A 71 9.22 -7.87 13.74
CA ILE A 71 9.94 -7.39 12.57
C ILE A 71 9.20 -6.16 12.05
N ILE A 72 9.83 -5.00 12.11
CA ILE A 72 9.26 -3.72 11.71
C ILE A 72 9.91 -3.25 10.41
N ALA A 73 9.09 -3.07 9.36
CA ALA A 73 9.46 -2.39 8.15
C ALA A 73 8.86 -0.97 8.15
N THR A 74 9.71 0.06 8.03
CA THR A 74 9.23 1.44 7.84
C THR A 74 9.77 2.05 6.54
N LYS A 75 9.25 3.23 6.17
CA LYS A 75 9.55 3.88 4.89
C LYS A 75 9.72 5.37 5.06
N VAL A 76 10.69 5.94 4.35
CA VAL A 76 10.96 7.38 4.34
C VAL A 76 10.98 7.95 2.91
N HIS A 77 10.55 9.20 2.74
CA HIS A 77 10.57 9.92 1.46
C HIS A 77 11.87 10.72 1.22
N GLY A 78 13.00 10.27 1.73
CA GLY A 78 14.27 10.96 1.56
C GLY A 78 14.82 10.88 0.14
N LYS A 79 15.19 12.03 -0.46
CA LYS A 79 15.90 12.11 -1.73
C LYS A 79 17.41 12.18 -1.55
N THR A 80 17.85 12.73 -0.42
CA THR A 80 19.26 12.84 -0.05
C THR A 80 19.56 12.01 1.18
N LYS A 81 20.86 11.73 1.39
CA LYS A 81 21.38 11.01 2.55
C LYS A 81 20.88 11.60 3.87
N ASP A 82 21.02 12.91 4.04
CA ASP A 82 20.65 13.59 5.29
C ASP A 82 19.13 13.55 5.52
N GLN A 83 18.32 13.67 4.45
CA GLN A 83 16.88 13.54 4.56
C GLN A 83 16.45 12.14 5.01
N VAL A 84 17.10 11.09 4.50
CA VAL A 84 16.82 9.70 4.89
C VAL A 84 17.14 9.50 6.37
N LEU A 85 18.33 9.92 6.81
CA LEU A 85 18.76 9.79 8.21
C LEU A 85 17.84 10.56 9.15
N LYS A 86 17.57 11.82 8.87
CA LYS A 86 16.65 12.65 9.70
C LYS A 86 15.26 12.02 9.81
N LEU A 87 14.67 11.59 8.70
CA LEU A 87 13.34 10.98 8.72
C LEU A 87 13.34 9.63 9.44
N LEU A 88 14.45 8.88 9.39
CA LEU A 88 14.59 7.65 10.15
C LEU A 88 14.69 7.93 11.64
N GLU A 89 15.48 8.90 12.07
CA GLU A 89 15.56 9.34 13.48
C GLU A 89 14.18 9.69 14.03
N GLU A 90 13.40 10.48 13.28
CA GLU A 90 12.01 10.79 13.64
C GLU A 90 11.14 9.53 13.76
N SER A 91 11.33 8.54 12.86
CA SER A 91 10.63 7.26 12.92
C SER A 91 11.03 6.46 14.17
N LEU A 92 12.31 6.37 14.50
CA LEU A 92 12.80 5.64 15.66
C LEU A 92 12.25 6.21 16.97
N VAL A 93 12.18 7.55 17.10
CA VAL A 93 11.52 8.22 18.23
C VAL A 93 10.06 7.81 18.36
N GLN A 94 9.30 7.80 17.26
CA GLN A 94 7.89 7.40 17.29
C GLN A 94 7.71 5.91 17.59
N LEU A 95 8.56 5.06 17.02
CA LEU A 95 8.59 3.62 17.23
C LEU A 95 9.14 3.22 18.61
N LYS A 96 9.77 4.16 19.34
CA LYS A 96 10.40 3.94 20.66
C LYS A 96 11.43 2.80 20.63
N THR A 97 12.32 2.85 19.66
CA THR A 97 13.36 1.84 19.41
C THR A 97 14.59 2.49 18.77
N ASP A 98 15.74 1.86 18.89
CA ASP A 98 17.00 2.34 18.32
C ASP A 98 17.21 1.85 16.87
N TYR A 99 16.43 0.89 16.43
CA TYR A 99 16.53 0.32 15.07
C TYR A 99 15.20 -0.13 14.51
N VAL A 100 15.16 -0.26 13.19
CA VAL A 100 14.12 -1.00 12.46
C VAL A 100 14.75 -2.20 11.74
N ASP A 101 13.98 -3.24 11.50
CA ASP A 101 14.51 -4.40 10.78
C ASP A 101 14.71 -4.08 9.30
N ILE A 102 13.78 -3.33 8.70
CA ILE A 102 13.83 -2.96 7.30
C ILE A 102 13.51 -1.48 7.13
N LEU A 103 14.44 -0.73 6.51
CA LEU A 103 14.22 0.65 6.08
C LEU A 103 14.03 0.69 4.57
N GLN A 104 12.94 1.31 4.09
CA GLN A 104 12.64 1.38 2.67
C GLN A 104 12.58 2.83 2.17
N LEU A 105 13.06 3.08 0.95
CA LEU A 105 12.70 4.30 0.24
C LEU A 105 11.25 4.24 -0.21
N HIS A 106 10.47 5.26 0.17
CA HIS A 106 9.03 5.28 -0.04
C HIS A 106 8.67 5.76 -1.43
N ASN A 107 8.71 4.85 -2.40
CA ASN A 107 8.23 5.05 -3.76
C ASN A 107 8.88 6.24 -4.48
N PRO A 108 10.21 6.27 -4.61
CA PRO A 108 10.90 7.32 -5.34
C PRO A 108 10.44 7.36 -6.80
N GLU A 109 10.39 8.55 -7.40
CA GLU A 109 9.96 8.73 -8.79
C GLU A 109 10.95 8.07 -9.77
N LYS A 110 12.23 8.18 -9.46
CA LYS A 110 13.35 7.49 -10.12
C LYS A 110 14.18 6.79 -9.06
N LEU A 111 14.83 5.69 -9.43
CA LEU A 111 15.78 5.07 -8.53
C LEU A 111 16.92 6.04 -8.26
N PRO A 112 17.36 6.19 -6.99
CA PRO A 112 18.54 7.00 -6.69
C PRO A 112 19.79 6.37 -7.30
N ASP A 113 20.71 7.23 -7.75
CA ASP A 113 22.00 6.80 -8.26
C ASP A 113 22.85 6.23 -7.10
N PRO A 114 23.30 4.97 -7.15
CA PRO A 114 24.12 4.38 -6.11
C PRO A 114 25.55 4.98 -6.04
N ALA A 115 26.03 5.64 -7.10
CA ALA A 115 27.33 6.31 -7.12
C ALA A 115 27.29 7.72 -6.50
N ASP A 116 26.09 8.32 -6.35
CA ASP A 116 25.92 9.61 -5.69
C ASP A 116 25.93 9.42 -4.16
N GLU A 117 27.02 9.85 -3.51
CA GLU A 117 27.22 9.77 -2.06
C GLU A 117 26.20 10.57 -1.24
N ASN A 118 25.46 11.47 -1.88
CA ASN A 118 24.39 12.25 -1.26
C ASN A 118 22.99 11.76 -1.63
N SER A 119 22.87 10.66 -2.36
CA SER A 119 21.59 10.11 -2.78
C SER A 119 20.77 9.51 -1.62
N GLY A 120 19.48 9.28 -1.85
CA GLY A 120 18.66 8.53 -0.91
C GLY A 120 19.16 7.09 -0.69
N TYR A 121 19.81 6.48 -1.68
CA TYR A 121 20.45 5.17 -1.51
C TYR A 121 21.64 5.26 -0.55
N ALA A 122 22.49 6.27 -0.70
CA ALA A 122 23.59 6.52 0.25
C ALA A 122 23.06 6.71 1.69
N GLY A 123 21.88 7.30 1.85
CA GLY A 123 21.19 7.42 3.14
C GLY A 123 20.80 6.07 3.75
N LEU A 124 20.28 5.14 2.93
CA LEU A 124 19.99 3.77 3.40
C LEU A 124 21.25 3.05 3.85
N ILE A 125 22.33 3.16 3.09
CA ILE A 125 23.64 2.55 3.43
C ILE A 125 24.21 3.16 4.72
N ALA A 126 24.10 4.48 4.89
CA ALA A 126 24.54 5.15 6.11
C ALA A 126 23.74 4.70 7.33
N ALA A 127 22.40 4.60 7.22
CA ALA A 127 21.54 4.08 8.27
C ALA A 127 21.91 2.64 8.67
N LYS A 128 22.22 1.78 7.69
CA LYS A 128 22.65 0.40 7.94
C LYS A 128 24.01 0.35 8.63
N LYS A 129 24.98 1.18 8.20
CA LYS A 129 26.31 1.28 8.86
C LYS A 129 26.25 1.79 10.29
N GLN A 130 25.28 2.64 10.61
CA GLN A 130 25.03 3.17 11.94
C GLN A 130 24.20 2.22 12.84
N GLY A 131 23.79 1.06 12.33
CA GLY A 131 22.96 0.10 13.08
C GLY A 131 21.51 0.53 13.28
N MET A 132 21.05 1.60 12.61
CA MET A 132 19.67 2.10 12.68
C MET A 132 18.69 1.24 11.87
N THR A 133 19.20 0.40 10.98
CA THR A 133 18.44 -0.61 10.25
C THR A 133 19.28 -1.84 9.93
N ASN A 134 18.66 -3.02 9.95
CA ASN A 134 19.36 -4.26 9.60
C ASN A 134 19.38 -4.49 8.07
N PHE A 135 18.30 -4.19 7.39
CA PHE A 135 18.13 -4.42 5.96
C PHE A 135 17.56 -3.17 5.27
N ILE A 136 17.85 -3.06 3.97
CA ILE A 136 17.41 -1.94 3.16
C ILE A 136 16.47 -2.39 2.04
N GLY A 137 15.51 -1.54 1.71
CA GLY A 137 14.54 -1.85 0.68
C GLY A 137 14.04 -0.63 -0.08
N ILE A 138 13.15 -0.90 -1.01
CA ILE A 138 12.49 0.11 -1.79
C ILE A 138 11.04 -0.28 -2.06
N THR A 139 10.13 0.69 -2.03
CA THR A 139 8.78 0.48 -2.52
C THR A 139 8.63 1.09 -3.90
N ALA A 140 7.90 0.44 -4.78
CA ALA A 140 7.60 0.95 -6.11
C ALA A 140 6.14 0.71 -6.48
N HIS A 141 5.55 1.65 -7.23
CA HIS A 141 4.22 1.49 -7.83
C HIS A 141 4.29 1.36 -9.36
N ARG A 142 5.42 1.74 -9.96
CA ARG A 142 5.68 1.55 -11.37
C ARG A 142 6.38 0.23 -11.59
N LEU A 143 5.86 -0.57 -12.52
CA LEU A 143 6.46 -1.86 -12.88
C LEU A 143 7.92 -1.71 -13.32
N SER A 144 8.22 -0.68 -14.13
CA SER A 144 9.59 -0.39 -14.57
C SER A 144 10.55 -0.15 -13.40
N ASN A 145 10.13 0.66 -12.41
CA ASN A 145 10.98 0.95 -11.25
C ASN A 145 11.19 -0.29 -10.39
N ALA A 146 10.14 -1.11 -10.19
CA ALA A 146 10.27 -2.36 -9.44
C ALA A 146 11.24 -3.32 -10.14
N LYS A 147 11.10 -3.49 -11.46
CA LYS A 147 12.00 -4.32 -12.26
C LYS A 147 13.45 -3.84 -12.15
N LEU A 148 13.71 -2.56 -12.40
CA LEU A 148 15.05 -1.97 -12.27
C LEU A 148 15.62 -2.12 -10.85
N ALA A 149 14.81 -1.94 -9.81
CA ALA A 149 15.26 -2.11 -8.42
C ALA A 149 15.69 -3.56 -8.13
N ILE A 150 14.94 -4.55 -8.62
CA ILE A 150 15.31 -5.96 -8.48
C ILE A 150 16.56 -6.28 -9.31
N GLU A 151 16.62 -5.82 -10.56
CA GLU A 151 17.77 -6.07 -11.46
C GLU A 151 19.06 -5.45 -10.95
N SER A 152 18.99 -4.27 -10.31
CA SER A 152 20.15 -3.60 -9.71
C SER A 152 20.82 -4.41 -8.59
N ASN A 153 20.06 -5.30 -7.95
CA ASN A 153 20.52 -6.12 -6.83
C ASN A 153 21.00 -5.34 -5.59
N LEU A 154 20.65 -4.04 -5.49
CA LEU A 154 21.09 -3.12 -4.44
C LEU A 154 20.26 -3.20 -3.16
N TYR A 155 19.04 -3.74 -3.25
CA TYR A 155 18.07 -3.78 -2.15
C TYR A 155 17.87 -5.20 -1.66
N ASP A 156 17.71 -5.36 -0.34
CA ASP A 156 17.44 -6.66 0.28
C ASP A 156 15.96 -7.05 0.10
N VAL A 157 15.06 -6.06 0.02
CA VAL A 157 13.62 -6.27 -0.19
C VAL A 157 13.04 -5.31 -1.20
N ILE A 158 12.03 -5.77 -1.93
CA ILE A 158 11.15 -4.98 -2.79
C ILE A 158 9.71 -5.02 -2.26
N GLN A 159 9.04 -3.87 -2.20
CA GLN A 159 7.62 -3.81 -1.89
C GLN A 159 6.85 -3.28 -3.10
N TYR A 160 5.92 -4.08 -3.61
CA TYR A 160 5.16 -3.78 -4.82
C TYR A 160 3.66 -4.09 -4.65
N PRO A 161 2.72 -3.33 -5.29
CA PRO A 161 1.31 -3.67 -5.29
C PRO A 161 1.05 -5.00 -6.00
N LEU A 162 0.61 -6.00 -5.26
CA LEU A 162 0.26 -7.30 -5.80
C LEU A 162 -1.10 -7.77 -5.28
N SER A 163 -1.96 -8.21 -6.18
CA SER A 163 -3.31 -8.68 -5.87
C SER A 163 -3.83 -9.59 -6.97
N ALA A 164 -4.98 -10.20 -6.77
CA ALA A 164 -5.66 -11.00 -7.78
C ALA A 164 -5.97 -10.26 -9.09
N LEU A 165 -5.86 -8.92 -9.09
CA LEU A 165 -6.07 -8.07 -10.26
C LEU A 165 -4.76 -7.68 -10.96
N SER A 166 -3.62 -8.15 -10.48
CA SER A 166 -2.32 -7.91 -11.11
C SER A 166 -2.21 -8.60 -12.46
N SER A 167 -1.52 -7.94 -13.39
CA SER A 167 -1.20 -8.47 -14.71
C SER A 167 -0.11 -9.55 -14.62
N GLU A 168 0.03 -10.37 -15.66
CA GLU A 168 1.11 -11.37 -15.76
C GLU A 168 2.48 -10.72 -15.59
N LYS A 169 2.75 -9.58 -16.23
CA LYS A 169 4.01 -8.84 -16.10
C LYS A 169 4.31 -8.36 -14.68
N GLU A 170 3.26 -8.08 -13.88
CA GLU A 170 3.42 -7.73 -12.46
C GLU A 170 3.70 -8.98 -11.61
N ILE A 171 3.15 -10.13 -11.99
CA ILE A 171 3.40 -11.42 -11.32
C ILE A 171 4.83 -11.93 -11.64
N GLU A 172 5.34 -11.71 -12.85
CA GLU A 172 6.71 -12.03 -13.24
C GLU A 172 7.78 -11.38 -12.34
N LEU A 173 7.46 -10.27 -11.68
CA LEU A 173 8.37 -9.65 -10.69
C LEU A 173 8.71 -10.60 -9.54
N ILE A 174 7.80 -11.51 -9.17
CA ILE A 174 8.03 -12.49 -8.09
C ILE A 174 9.17 -13.42 -8.48
N GLU A 175 9.12 -13.97 -9.71
CA GLU A 175 10.16 -14.85 -10.21
C GLU A 175 11.50 -14.12 -10.35
N LEU A 176 11.46 -12.86 -10.77
CA LEU A 176 12.67 -12.04 -10.87
C LEU A 176 13.31 -11.79 -9.48
N ALA A 177 12.49 -11.48 -8.48
CA ALA A 177 12.93 -11.29 -7.10
C ALA A 177 13.48 -12.60 -6.50
N ARG A 178 12.79 -13.72 -6.74
CA ARG A 178 13.22 -15.07 -6.31
C ARG A 178 14.58 -15.43 -6.86
N LYS A 179 14.84 -15.26 -8.16
CA LYS A 179 16.13 -15.50 -8.80
C LYS A 179 17.28 -14.70 -8.19
N LYS A 180 16.98 -13.53 -7.65
CA LYS A 180 17.94 -12.62 -7.00
C LYS A 180 17.96 -12.79 -5.48
N ASN A 181 17.16 -13.70 -4.93
CA ASN A 181 16.97 -13.87 -3.49
C ASN A 181 16.61 -12.57 -2.77
N ILE A 182 15.78 -11.70 -3.40
CA ILE A 182 15.27 -10.46 -2.84
C ILE A 182 13.91 -10.74 -2.23
N GLY A 183 13.70 -10.32 -0.97
CA GLY A 183 12.42 -10.48 -0.29
C GLY A 183 11.30 -9.69 -0.96
N PHE A 184 10.14 -10.31 -1.21
CA PHE A 184 9.01 -9.67 -1.88
C PHE A 184 7.86 -9.39 -0.91
N ILE A 185 7.57 -8.12 -0.69
CA ILE A 185 6.44 -7.65 0.14
C ILE A 185 5.31 -7.21 -0.78
N ALA A 186 4.15 -7.90 -0.69
CA ALA A 186 2.97 -7.60 -1.49
C ALA A 186 2.07 -6.59 -0.78
N MET A 187 2.14 -5.32 -1.19
CA MET A 187 1.22 -4.30 -0.68
C MET A 187 -0.10 -4.26 -1.45
N LYS A 188 -1.15 -3.72 -0.82
CA LYS A 188 -2.49 -3.54 -1.42
C LYS A 188 -3.17 -4.84 -1.88
N PRO A 189 -3.16 -5.92 -1.11
CA PRO A 189 -3.79 -7.19 -1.48
C PRO A 189 -5.27 -7.05 -1.86
N LEU A 190 -5.98 -6.07 -1.29
CA LEU A 190 -7.37 -5.73 -1.59
C LEU A 190 -7.53 -4.53 -2.55
N CYS A 191 -6.50 -4.18 -3.34
CA CYS A 191 -6.53 -3.04 -4.27
C CYS A 191 -7.02 -1.72 -3.64
N GLY A 192 -6.62 -1.43 -2.39
CA GLY A 192 -7.09 -0.25 -1.66
C GLY A 192 -8.57 -0.30 -1.31
N GLY A 193 -9.15 -1.49 -1.15
CA GLY A 193 -10.56 -1.72 -0.78
C GLY A 193 -11.51 -1.89 -1.97
N LEU A 194 -10.99 -1.97 -3.20
CA LEU A 194 -11.81 -2.26 -4.37
C LEU A 194 -12.13 -3.75 -4.50
N LEU A 195 -11.22 -4.61 -4.11
CA LEU A 195 -11.46 -6.05 -4.02
C LEU A 195 -12.07 -6.37 -2.66
N THR A 196 -13.35 -6.74 -2.64
CA THR A 196 -14.12 -6.99 -1.41
C THR A 196 -14.23 -8.47 -1.05
N ASP A 197 -14.02 -9.37 -2.01
CA ASP A 197 -13.91 -10.82 -1.77
C ASP A 197 -12.51 -11.11 -1.21
N ILE A 198 -12.43 -11.21 0.12
CA ILE A 198 -11.15 -11.45 0.81
C ILE A 198 -10.65 -12.87 0.60
N ASP A 199 -11.55 -13.85 0.45
CA ASP A 199 -11.20 -15.24 0.20
C ASP A 199 -10.48 -15.36 -1.16
N LEU A 200 -10.97 -14.61 -2.16
CA LEU A 200 -10.35 -14.52 -3.47
C LEU A 200 -8.96 -13.88 -3.40
N ALA A 201 -8.82 -12.76 -2.69
CA ALA A 201 -7.54 -12.08 -2.53
C ALA A 201 -6.53 -12.98 -1.79
N PHE A 202 -6.99 -13.66 -0.75
CA PHE A 202 -6.17 -14.55 0.08
C PHE A 202 -5.72 -15.77 -0.72
N SER A 203 -6.65 -16.48 -1.36
CA SER A 203 -6.37 -17.64 -2.20
C SER A 203 -5.33 -17.33 -3.29
N PHE A 204 -5.46 -16.15 -3.94
CA PHE A 204 -4.50 -15.72 -4.97
C PHE A 204 -3.09 -15.50 -4.40
N LEU A 205 -2.96 -14.81 -3.28
CA LEU A 205 -1.65 -14.48 -2.71
C LEU A 205 -1.02 -15.67 -1.98
N TRP A 206 -1.83 -16.55 -1.41
CA TRP A 206 -1.35 -17.69 -0.65
C TRP A 206 -0.68 -18.79 -1.49
N GLN A 207 -0.84 -18.76 -2.81
CA GLN A 207 -0.12 -19.66 -3.71
C GLN A 207 1.39 -19.33 -3.83
N PHE A 208 1.82 -18.12 -3.40
CA PHE A 208 3.22 -17.70 -3.44
C PHE A 208 3.82 -17.75 -2.03
N GLU A 209 4.62 -18.79 -1.77
CA GLU A 209 5.15 -19.07 -0.42
C GLU A 209 6.17 -18.04 0.07
N ASP A 210 6.89 -17.41 -0.85
CA ASP A 210 7.96 -16.45 -0.63
C ASP A 210 7.52 -14.98 -0.77
N VAL A 211 6.22 -14.75 -0.97
CA VAL A 211 5.62 -13.41 -1.03
C VAL A 211 4.91 -13.12 0.28
N ILE A 212 5.20 -11.96 0.88
CA ILE A 212 4.57 -11.54 2.14
C ILE A 212 3.49 -10.50 1.87
N PRO A 213 2.20 -10.89 1.83
CA PRO A 213 1.11 -9.93 1.76
C PRO A 213 0.97 -9.16 3.06
N ILE A 214 0.97 -7.82 2.98
CA ILE A 214 0.68 -6.95 4.12
C ILE A 214 -0.79 -6.55 4.10
N TRP A 215 -1.56 -7.16 5.00
CA TRP A 215 -3.00 -6.92 5.11
C TRP A 215 -3.29 -5.64 5.85
N GLY A 216 -4.03 -4.73 5.22
CA GLY A 216 -4.45 -3.48 5.84
C GLY A 216 -5.57 -3.70 6.84
N ILE A 217 -5.29 -3.54 8.13
CA ILE A 217 -6.20 -3.83 9.24
C ILE A 217 -6.43 -2.58 10.08
N GLN A 218 -7.68 -2.24 10.37
CA GLN A 218 -8.10 -1.15 11.26
C GLN A 218 -9.22 -1.53 12.23
N ARG A 219 -9.73 -2.76 12.13
CA ARG A 219 -10.81 -3.27 12.99
C ARG A 219 -10.50 -4.69 13.43
N MET A 220 -10.89 -5.02 14.64
CA MET A 220 -10.70 -6.37 15.18
C MET A 220 -11.37 -7.47 14.32
N ARG A 221 -12.52 -7.19 13.73
CA ARG A 221 -13.20 -8.12 12.81
C ARG A 221 -12.37 -8.45 11.56
N GLU A 222 -11.62 -7.46 11.04
CA GLU A 222 -10.73 -7.63 9.87
C GLU A 222 -9.54 -8.53 10.25
N LEU A 223 -8.95 -8.30 11.44
CA LEU A 223 -7.91 -9.18 11.98
C LEU A 223 -8.41 -10.62 12.12
N LYS A 224 -9.55 -10.82 12.77
CA LYS A 224 -10.14 -12.16 12.96
C LYS A 224 -10.41 -12.86 11.63
N GLN A 225 -10.83 -12.11 10.59
CA GLN A 225 -11.07 -12.67 9.26
C GLN A 225 -9.77 -13.13 8.61
N ILE A 226 -8.69 -12.34 8.67
CA ILE A 226 -7.38 -12.75 8.16
C ILE A 226 -6.86 -13.98 8.92
N LEU A 227 -6.92 -13.99 10.24
CA LEU A 227 -6.46 -15.11 11.05
C LEU A 227 -7.23 -16.41 10.75
N LYS A 228 -8.53 -16.32 10.50
CA LYS A 228 -9.35 -17.47 10.06
C LYS A 228 -8.84 -18.02 8.72
N LEU A 229 -8.50 -17.16 7.76
CA LEU A 229 -8.00 -17.56 6.44
C LEU A 229 -6.59 -18.14 6.52
N VAL A 230 -5.74 -17.64 7.43
CA VAL A 230 -4.42 -18.24 7.71
C VAL A 230 -4.56 -19.67 8.22
N GLY A 231 -5.52 -19.92 9.12
CA GLY A 231 -5.76 -21.25 9.67
C GLY A 231 -6.42 -22.24 8.69
N ASN A 232 -7.15 -21.72 7.71
CA ASN A 232 -7.82 -22.52 6.68
C ASN A 232 -7.86 -21.77 5.35
N PRO A 233 -6.72 -21.73 4.60
CA PRO A 233 -6.63 -20.95 3.39
C PRO A 233 -7.53 -21.52 2.28
N PRO A 234 -8.33 -20.69 1.62
CA PRO A 234 -9.18 -21.13 0.54
C PRO A 234 -8.33 -21.59 -0.66
N PRO A 235 -8.67 -22.73 -1.30
CA PRO A 235 -7.88 -23.29 -2.38
C PRO A 235 -7.89 -22.38 -3.62
N PHE A 236 -6.76 -22.33 -4.34
CA PHE A 236 -6.65 -21.65 -5.63
C PHE A 236 -7.07 -22.56 -6.78
N ASP A 237 -8.36 -22.92 -6.80
CA ASP A 237 -8.97 -23.84 -7.74
C ASP A 237 -9.58 -23.17 -9.00
N LYS A 238 -10.21 -23.96 -9.86
CA LYS A 238 -10.92 -23.48 -11.07
C LYS A 238 -12.04 -22.48 -10.74
N LYS A 239 -12.72 -22.66 -9.62
CA LYS A 239 -13.79 -21.75 -9.16
C LYS A 239 -13.22 -20.40 -8.78
N MET A 240 -12.11 -20.39 -8.03
CA MET A 240 -11.43 -19.17 -7.64
C MET A 240 -10.85 -18.42 -8.85
N LYS A 241 -10.25 -19.13 -9.81
CA LYS A 241 -9.77 -18.54 -11.07
C LYS A 241 -10.91 -17.87 -11.86
N ARG A 242 -12.10 -18.50 -11.94
CA ARG A 242 -13.28 -17.89 -12.59
C ARG A 242 -13.74 -16.62 -11.87
N LYS A 243 -13.78 -16.62 -10.55
CA LYS A 243 -14.08 -15.42 -9.75
C LYS A 243 -13.12 -14.27 -10.05
N ILE A 244 -11.82 -14.55 -10.12
CA ILE A 244 -10.79 -13.55 -10.46
C ILE A 244 -11.06 -12.96 -11.86
N LEU A 245 -11.36 -13.80 -12.85
CA LEU A 245 -11.68 -13.33 -14.19
C LEU A 245 -12.95 -12.45 -14.21
N GLN A 246 -13.96 -12.81 -13.41
CA GLN A 246 -15.17 -12.00 -13.27
C GLN A 246 -14.89 -10.65 -12.61
N GLU A 247 -14.09 -10.62 -11.52
CA GLU A 247 -13.69 -9.36 -10.88
C GLU A 247 -12.87 -8.46 -11.83
N ARG A 248 -11.94 -9.04 -12.59
CA ARG A 248 -11.19 -8.32 -13.64
C ARG A 248 -12.11 -7.72 -14.69
N LYS A 249 -13.16 -8.47 -15.14
CA LYS A 249 -14.16 -7.99 -16.08
C LYS A 249 -15.01 -6.86 -15.48
N THR A 250 -15.43 -6.98 -14.21
CA THR A 250 -16.31 -6.01 -13.52
C THR A 250 -15.58 -4.69 -13.25
N LEU A 251 -14.31 -4.74 -12.85
CA LEU A 251 -13.50 -3.55 -12.63
C LEU A 251 -12.99 -2.92 -13.92
N GLY A 252 -12.99 -3.69 -15.01
CA GLY A 252 -12.44 -3.28 -16.29
C GLY A 252 -10.91 -3.22 -16.30
N LYS A 253 -10.35 -2.91 -17.47
CA LYS A 253 -8.90 -2.74 -17.61
C LYS A 253 -8.42 -1.40 -17.05
N ASP A 254 -9.31 -0.40 -17.01
CA ASP A 254 -9.01 1.01 -16.86
C ASP A 254 -9.46 1.57 -15.51
N PHE A 255 -9.24 0.85 -14.42
CA PHE A 255 -9.55 1.38 -13.09
C PHE A 255 -8.32 1.99 -12.41
N CYS A 256 -8.54 3.07 -11.65
CA CYS A 256 -7.49 3.73 -10.89
C CYS A 256 -7.06 2.89 -9.67
N ARG A 257 -5.76 2.59 -9.56
CA ARG A 257 -5.18 1.85 -8.43
C ARG A 257 -4.77 2.73 -7.24
N GLY A 258 -5.06 4.05 -7.31
CA GLY A 258 -4.88 5.00 -6.20
C GLY A 258 -3.42 5.26 -5.82
N CYS A 259 -2.50 5.18 -6.76
CA CYS A 259 -1.05 5.34 -6.50
C CYS A 259 -0.59 6.78 -6.27
N GLY A 260 -1.33 7.80 -6.75
CA GLY A 260 -1.03 9.20 -6.51
C GLY A 260 -0.11 9.89 -7.52
N TYR A 261 0.49 9.20 -8.49
CA TYR A 261 1.43 9.80 -9.47
C TYR A 261 0.83 10.89 -10.36
N CYS A 262 -0.50 10.88 -10.52
CA CYS A 262 -1.22 11.91 -11.25
C CYS A 262 -1.19 13.30 -10.60
N LEU A 263 -0.76 13.39 -9.35
CA LEU A 263 -0.66 14.64 -8.59
C LEU A 263 0.71 15.32 -8.80
N PRO A 264 0.80 16.68 -8.61
CA PRO A 264 -0.30 17.56 -8.32
C PRO A 264 -1.20 17.82 -9.54
N CYS A 265 -2.49 18.09 -9.28
CA CYS A 265 -3.41 18.59 -10.29
C CYS A 265 -3.47 20.12 -10.22
N PRO A 266 -3.37 20.87 -11.34
CA PRO A 266 -3.35 22.34 -11.32
C PRO A 266 -4.65 22.96 -10.82
N VAL A 267 -5.76 22.21 -10.81
CA VAL A 267 -7.06 22.60 -10.23
C VAL A 267 -7.43 21.78 -8.99
N GLU A 268 -6.44 21.15 -8.37
CA GLU A 268 -6.54 20.44 -7.09
C GLU A 268 -7.61 19.32 -7.04
N ILE A 269 -7.90 18.67 -8.18
CA ILE A 269 -8.77 17.49 -8.18
C ILE A 269 -8.08 16.38 -7.38
N PRO A 270 -8.73 15.76 -6.39
CA PRO A 270 -8.17 14.65 -5.62
C PRO A 270 -8.22 13.35 -6.45
N ILE A 271 -7.51 13.33 -7.58
CA ILE A 271 -7.60 12.33 -8.64
C ILE A 271 -7.59 10.88 -8.11
N PRO A 272 -6.67 10.48 -7.18
CA PRO A 272 -6.62 9.09 -6.72
C PRO A 272 -7.90 8.59 -6.04
N MET A 273 -8.66 9.49 -5.42
CA MET A 273 -9.95 9.17 -4.81
C MET A 273 -11.09 9.34 -5.80
N ALA A 274 -11.11 10.46 -6.51
CA ALA A 274 -12.15 10.81 -7.48
C ALA A 274 -12.26 9.74 -8.59
N ALA A 275 -11.13 9.31 -9.16
CA ALA A 275 -11.07 8.29 -10.21
C ALA A 275 -11.48 6.86 -9.75
N ARG A 276 -11.79 6.67 -8.47
CA ARG A 276 -12.30 5.40 -7.90
C ARG A 276 -13.69 5.55 -7.27
N MET A 277 -14.26 6.73 -7.33
CA MET A 277 -15.44 7.08 -6.54
C MET A 277 -16.63 6.13 -6.79
N LYS A 278 -16.89 5.75 -8.04
CA LYS A 278 -17.92 4.77 -8.40
C LYS A 278 -17.81 3.47 -7.60
N PHE A 279 -16.59 2.94 -7.46
CA PHE A 279 -16.35 1.69 -6.72
C PHE A 279 -16.40 1.92 -5.21
N LEU A 280 -15.84 3.03 -4.73
CA LEU A 280 -15.83 3.36 -3.30
C LEU A 280 -17.25 3.54 -2.75
N LEU A 281 -18.14 4.19 -3.50
CA LEU A 281 -19.54 4.35 -3.12
C LEU A 281 -20.29 3.01 -2.95
N ARG A 282 -19.92 1.98 -3.71
CA ARG A 282 -20.58 0.67 -3.70
C ARG A 282 -19.91 -0.35 -2.80
N ARG A 283 -18.62 -0.18 -2.50
CA ARG A 283 -17.78 -1.18 -1.83
C ARG A 283 -17.30 -0.74 -0.44
N SER A 284 -17.62 0.50 -0.02
CA SER A 284 -17.27 1.02 1.31
C SER A 284 -18.43 1.83 1.92
N PRO A 285 -18.36 2.19 3.21
CA PRO A 285 -19.37 3.08 3.82
C PRO A 285 -19.44 4.42 3.09
N TYR A 286 -20.46 4.59 2.26
CA TYR A 286 -20.56 5.71 1.32
C TYR A 286 -20.96 7.04 1.94
N ARG A 287 -21.61 7.06 3.13
CA ARG A 287 -22.19 8.29 3.71
C ARG A 287 -21.18 9.43 3.79
N LYS A 288 -19.96 9.15 4.31
CA LYS A 288 -18.88 10.15 4.38
C LYS A 288 -18.45 10.71 3.03
N LEU A 289 -18.55 9.89 1.98
CA LEU A 289 -18.19 10.28 0.61
C LEU A 289 -19.27 11.16 -0.05
N LEU A 290 -20.44 11.30 0.56
CA LEU A 290 -21.53 12.18 0.11
C LEU A 290 -21.72 13.40 1.01
N GLU A 291 -20.86 13.63 2.01
CA GLU A 291 -20.83 14.85 2.82
C GLU A 291 -20.38 16.06 1.99
N PRO A 292 -20.76 17.30 2.40
CA PRO A 292 -20.47 18.52 1.65
C PRO A 292 -19.01 18.67 1.22
N GLN A 293 -18.06 18.30 2.07
CA GLN A 293 -16.63 18.37 1.77
C GLN A 293 -16.25 17.49 0.58
N TRP A 294 -16.83 16.28 0.46
CA TRP A 294 -16.57 15.38 -0.68
C TRP A 294 -17.34 15.81 -1.92
N GLN A 295 -18.54 16.38 -1.76
CA GLN A 295 -19.27 16.97 -2.88
C GLN A 295 -18.43 18.06 -3.53
N GLU A 296 -17.91 19.01 -2.75
CA GLU A 296 -17.03 20.07 -3.25
C GLU A 296 -15.80 19.52 -3.98
N ARG A 297 -15.13 18.51 -3.40
CA ARG A 297 -13.96 17.86 -4.00
C ARG A 297 -14.28 17.17 -5.32
N MET A 298 -15.44 16.52 -5.43
CA MET A 298 -15.87 15.86 -6.67
C MET A 298 -16.26 16.87 -7.74
N MET A 299 -16.90 17.98 -7.34
CA MET A 299 -17.29 19.05 -8.27
C MET A 299 -16.08 19.79 -8.88
N LYS A 300 -14.90 19.78 -8.26
CA LYS A 300 -13.65 20.27 -8.89
C LYS A 300 -13.33 19.59 -10.22
N ILE A 301 -13.91 18.43 -10.50
CA ILE A 301 -13.74 17.75 -11.80
C ILE A 301 -14.30 18.61 -12.95
N GLU A 302 -15.34 19.42 -12.72
CA GLU A 302 -15.88 20.35 -13.73
C GLU A 302 -14.89 21.45 -14.15
N GLU A 303 -13.88 21.73 -13.28
CA GLU A 303 -12.81 22.69 -13.53
C GLU A 303 -11.63 22.08 -14.32
N CYS A 304 -11.73 20.83 -14.72
CA CYS A 304 -10.64 20.11 -15.39
C CYS A 304 -10.23 20.78 -16.71
N LYS A 305 -9.00 21.27 -16.77
CA LYS A 305 -8.43 21.94 -17.98
C LYS A 305 -8.05 20.96 -19.10
N LYS A 306 -8.30 19.66 -18.97
CA LYS A 306 -7.92 18.60 -19.92
C LYS A 306 -6.44 18.68 -20.38
N CYS A 307 -5.55 19.08 -19.46
CA CYS A 307 -4.12 19.23 -19.74
C CYS A 307 -3.37 17.88 -19.88
N TYR A 308 -4.04 16.77 -19.56
CA TYR A 308 -3.53 15.39 -19.65
C TYR A 308 -2.24 15.11 -18.85
N ALA A 309 -1.78 16.00 -17.99
CA ALA A 309 -0.60 15.77 -17.15
C ALA A 309 -0.76 14.53 -16.26
N CYS A 310 -1.98 14.31 -15.74
CA CYS A 310 -2.33 13.13 -14.95
C CYS A 310 -2.23 11.82 -15.75
N SER A 311 -2.66 11.79 -17.02
CA SER A 311 -2.56 10.61 -17.88
C SER A 311 -1.10 10.31 -18.26
N ARG A 312 -0.29 11.33 -18.58
CA ARG A 312 1.13 11.15 -18.89
C ARG A 312 1.93 10.58 -17.70
N ARG A 313 1.56 10.97 -16.46
CA ARG A 313 2.19 10.46 -15.24
C ARG A 313 1.62 9.11 -14.79
N CYS A 314 0.50 8.66 -15.36
CA CYS A 314 -0.15 7.43 -14.93
C CYS A 314 0.67 6.19 -15.34
N PRO A 315 1.15 5.35 -14.40
CA PRO A 315 1.88 4.13 -14.74
C PRO A 315 1.01 3.09 -15.45
N TYR A 316 -0.31 3.23 -15.36
CA TYR A 316 -1.31 2.33 -15.96
C TYR A 316 -1.92 2.91 -17.25
N LYS A 317 -1.38 4.01 -17.77
CA LYS A 317 -1.80 4.67 -19.02
C LYS A 317 -3.30 4.99 -19.09
N LEU A 318 -3.92 5.31 -17.96
CA LEU A 318 -5.34 5.65 -17.90
C LEU A 318 -5.62 6.97 -18.63
N ASN A 319 -6.72 7.04 -19.37
CA ASN A 319 -7.30 8.30 -19.81
C ASN A 319 -7.99 8.98 -18.62
N THR A 320 -7.17 9.59 -17.74
CA THR A 320 -7.64 10.10 -16.45
C THR A 320 -8.72 11.18 -16.57
N PRO A 321 -8.66 12.16 -17.50
CA PRO A 321 -9.75 13.14 -17.64
C PRO A 321 -11.09 12.50 -17.96
N GLN A 322 -11.14 11.58 -18.93
CA GLN A 322 -12.36 10.86 -19.27
C GLN A 322 -12.88 10.03 -18.09
N LEU A 323 -11.99 9.30 -17.41
CA LEU A 323 -12.35 8.52 -16.23
C LEU A 323 -12.95 9.39 -15.13
N LEU A 324 -12.42 10.61 -14.92
CA LEU A 324 -12.95 11.54 -13.93
C LEU A 324 -14.36 12.03 -14.29
N GLU A 325 -14.64 12.32 -15.57
CA GLU A 325 -15.97 12.70 -16.05
C GLU A 325 -16.99 11.57 -15.81
N GLU A 326 -16.62 10.33 -16.13
CA GLU A 326 -17.47 9.15 -15.87
C GLU A 326 -17.73 8.95 -14.36
N MET A 327 -16.70 9.14 -13.52
CA MET A 327 -16.83 9.05 -12.06
C MET A 327 -17.73 10.16 -11.50
N LEU A 328 -17.65 11.37 -12.02
CA LEU A 328 -18.50 12.49 -11.59
C LEU A 328 -19.97 12.25 -11.98
N ALA A 329 -20.23 11.80 -13.21
CA ALA A 329 -21.58 11.46 -13.66
C ALA A 329 -22.22 10.38 -12.78
N ASP A 330 -21.47 9.31 -12.48
CA ASP A 330 -21.91 8.25 -11.57
C ASP A 330 -22.13 8.76 -10.13
N TYR A 331 -21.26 9.64 -9.64
CA TYR A 331 -21.35 10.23 -8.31
C TYR A 331 -22.64 11.03 -8.13
N ILE A 332 -22.96 11.89 -9.11
CA ILE A 332 -24.18 12.71 -9.11
C ILE A 332 -25.43 11.80 -9.15
N ASN A 333 -25.43 10.79 -10.03
CA ASN A 333 -26.53 9.84 -10.13
C ASN A 333 -26.72 9.04 -8.84
N PHE A 334 -25.64 8.56 -8.24
CA PHE A 334 -25.69 7.81 -6.97
C PHE A 334 -26.24 8.67 -5.83
N ALA A 335 -25.80 9.92 -5.73
CA ALA A 335 -26.31 10.87 -4.73
C ALA A 335 -27.83 11.11 -4.91
N LYS A 336 -28.28 11.30 -6.15
CA LYS A 336 -29.71 11.43 -6.47
C LYS A 336 -30.52 10.22 -6.02
N ILE A 337 -30.04 9.00 -6.30
CA ILE A 337 -30.70 7.73 -5.86
C ILE A 337 -30.79 7.66 -4.33
N LYS A 338 -29.83 8.25 -3.61
CA LYS A 338 -29.81 8.32 -2.13
C LYS A 338 -30.54 9.52 -1.52
N GLY A 339 -31.26 10.30 -2.34
CA GLY A 339 -32.02 11.49 -1.91
C GLY A 339 -31.12 12.66 -1.48
N ILE A 340 -29.85 12.67 -1.92
CA ILE A 340 -28.89 13.72 -1.56
C ILE A 340 -28.73 14.68 -2.73
N VAL A 341 -28.99 15.97 -2.46
CA VAL A 341 -28.82 17.05 -3.44
C VAL A 341 -27.37 17.50 -3.45
N ILE A 342 -26.71 17.40 -4.60
CA ILE A 342 -25.37 17.95 -4.80
C ILE A 342 -25.48 19.44 -5.14
N LYS A 343 -24.89 20.27 -4.31
CA LYS A 343 -24.80 21.72 -4.57
C LYS A 343 -23.75 21.95 -5.67
N ARG A 344 -24.21 22.32 -6.88
CA ARG A 344 -23.29 22.85 -7.91
C ARG A 344 -22.86 24.26 -7.52
N ARG A 345 -21.55 24.55 -7.64
CA ARG A 345 -21.09 25.95 -7.54
C ARG A 345 -21.81 26.76 -8.62
N LYS A 346 -22.42 27.88 -8.24
CA LYS A 346 -22.86 28.87 -9.24
C LYS A 346 -21.57 29.34 -9.95
N LYS A 347 -21.56 29.24 -11.26
CA LYS A 347 -20.52 29.81 -12.13
C LYS A 347 -20.42 31.30 -11.92
#